data_5b29d98f5fa25e92af0bf458d2219cf2
#
_entry.id   5b29d98f5fa25e92af0bf458d2219cf2
#
_cell.length_a   1.000
_cell.length_b   1.000
_cell.length_c   1.000
_cell.angle_alpha   90.00
_cell.angle_beta   90.00
_cell.angle_gamma   90.00
#
_symmetry.space_group_name_H-M   'P 1'
#
loop_
_entity.id
_entity.type
_entity.pdbx_description
1 polymer ?
#
loop_
_entity_poly.entity_id
_entity_poly.type
_entity_poly.pdbx_seq_one_letter_code
_entity_poly.pdbx_strand_id
1 'polypeptide(L)'
;VDNWSSNQETSEGDVTPKVGIAPLRREQIVRATIRCLARDGYAGLTMKKVSREAGVSQGILHYYFADKRAILIAALAAVMDDLDARVRAAQAQSGPDPAARLRALIEASLRTALEAREVWVVFVEFWGEMMHDDRLRAVNAGLYARMRRLIGALIHQGTRAGKFRTVEPTRAAAVILGLLDGVALQLTFDPKAFDVATATRFCQEALGRYLAR
;
A
#
# COMPACT_ATOMS: atom_id res chain seq x y z
N VAL A 1 32.92 -68.31 -15.60
CA VAL A 1 32.07 -68.27 -14.45
C VAL A 1 31.95 -66.79 -14.09
N ASP A 2 30.75 -66.27 -14.28
CA ASP A 2 30.42 -64.88 -14.66
C ASP A 2 30.47 -63.88 -13.51
N ASN A 3 31.10 -62.78 -13.85
CA ASN A 3 31.18 -61.58 -13.03
C ASN A 3 30.06 -60.58 -13.51
N TRP A 4 29.10 -60.26 -12.65
CA TRP A 4 28.09 -59.26 -12.93
C TRP A 4 28.18 -58.14 -11.94
N SER A 5 28.92 -57.06 -12.32
CA SER A 5 28.99 -55.82 -11.60
C SER A 5 27.85 -54.94 -12.04
N SER A 6 26.87 -54.78 -11.21
CA SER A 6 25.77 -53.79 -11.40
C SER A 6 26.25 -52.43 -10.86
N ASN A 7 26.48 -51.51 -11.79
CA ASN A 7 26.64 -50.11 -11.52
C ASN A 7 25.26 -49.51 -11.15
N GLN A 8 25.04 -49.16 -9.90
CA GLN A 8 23.96 -48.30 -9.50
C GLN A 8 24.44 -46.83 -9.55
N GLU A 9 24.16 -46.17 -10.63
CA GLU A 9 24.20 -44.72 -10.67
C GLU A 9 23.01 -44.20 -9.87
N THR A 10 23.27 -43.73 -8.66
CA THR A 10 22.30 -42.92 -7.89
C THR A 10 22.24 -41.55 -8.54
N SER A 11 21.16 -41.32 -9.28
CA SER A 11 20.81 -39.97 -9.72
C SER A 11 20.43 -39.16 -8.47
N GLU A 12 21.33 -38.30 -8.01
CA GLU A 12 21.00 -37.21 -7.09
C GLU A 12 20.07 -36.26 -7.81
N GLY A 13 18.78 -36.44 -7.54
CA GLY A 13 17.75 -35.49 -7.95
C GLY A 13 18.05 -34.16 -7.27
N ASP A 14 18.38 -33.17 -8.07
CA ASP A 14 18.50 -31.77 -7.69
C ASP A 14 17.17 -31.28 -7.04
N VAL A 15 17.12 -31.32 -5.71
CA VAL A 15 16.02 -30.82 -4.91
C VAL A 15 16.21 -29.30 -4.76
N THR A 16 16.00 -28.58 -5.84
CA THR A 16 15.84 -27.12 -5.75
C THR A 16 14.66 -26.83 -4.82
N PRO A 17 14.84 -26.00 -3.76
CA PRO A 17 13.76 -25.75 -2.80
C PRO A 17 12.56 -25.10 -3.48
N LYS A 18 11.39 -25.71 -3.40
CA LYS A 18 10.08 -25.16 -3.85
C LYS A 18 9.61 -23.90 -3.08
N VAL A 19 10.52 -23.20 -2.40
CA VAL A 19 10.23 -22.07 -1.52
C VAL A 19 9.79 -20.81 -2.29
N GLY A 20 10.00 -20.73 -3.61
CA GLY A 20 9.71 -19.53 -4.41
C GLY A 20 8.33 -19.43 -5.05
N ILE A 21 7.59 -20.53 -5.24
CA ILE A 21 6.37 -20.52 -6.06
C ILE A 21 5.15 -20.03 -5.27
N ALA A 22 5.02 -20.39 -4.01
CA ALA A 22 3.85 -20.05 -3.20
C ALA A 22 3.71 -18.53 -2.93
N PRO A 23 4.76 -17.79 -2.53
CA PRO A 23 4.70 -16.33 -2.40
C PRO A 23 4.35 -15.63 -3.71
N LEU A 24 4.95 -16.03 -4.84
CA LEU A 24 4.68 -15.47 -6.16
C LEU A 24 3.22 -15.71 -6.59
N ARG A 25 2.68 -16.88 -6.33
CA ARG A 25 1.29 -17.21 -6.64
C ARG A 25 0.32 -16.39 -5.79
N ARG A 26 0.60 -16.23 -4.51
CA ARG A 26 -0.20 -15.37 -3.62
C ARG A 26 -0.21 -13.92 -4.10
N GLU A 27 0.94 -13.39 -4.47
CA GLU A 27 1.06 -12.04 -5.03
C GLU A 27 0.30 -11.89 -6.35
N GLN A 28 0.40 -12.86 -7.26
CA GLN A 28 -0.37 -12.88 -8.52
C GLN A 28 -1.87 -12.76 -8.27
N ILE A 29 -2.40 -13.51 -7.29
CA ILE A 29 -3.81 -13.49 -6.92
C ILE A 29 -4.20 -12.12 -6.33
N VAL A 30 -3.36 -11.55 -5.46
CA VAL A 30 -3.58 -10.21 -4.87
C VAL A 30 -3.62 -9.13 -5.96
N ARG A 31 -2.67 -9.13 -6.88
CA ARG A 31 -2.65 -8.17 -8.01
C ARG A 31 -3.90 -8.32 -8.91
N ALA A 32 -4.33 -9.53 -9.19
CA ALA A 32 -5.57 -9.79 -9.93
C ALA A 32 -6.80 -9.25 -9.18
N THR A 33 -6.81 -9.38 -7.85
CA THR A 33 -7.88 -8.83 -7.01
C THR A 33 -7.95 -7.30 -7.11
N ILE A 34 -6.80 -6.62 -7.05
CA ILE A 34 -6.72 -5.15 -7.19
C ILE A 34 -7.28 -4.71 -8.54
N ARG A 35 -6.91 -5.39 -9.65
CA ARG A 35 -7.48 -5.11 -10.98
C ARG A 35 -8.99 -5.34 -11.05
N CYS A 36 -9.49 -6.43 -10.46
CA CYS A 36 -10.92 -6.68 -10.40
C CYS A 36 -11.67 -5.59 -9.60
N LEU A 37 -11.12 -5.16 -8.46
CA LEU A 37 -11.70 -4.09 -7.65
C LEU A 37 -11.74 -2.76 -8.42
N ALA A 38 -10.65 -2.39 -9.06
CA ALA A 38 -10.57 -1.15 -9.84
C ALA A 38 -11.56 -1.11 -11.01
N ARG A 39 -11.83 -2.26 -11.63
CA ARG A 39 -12.75 -2.38 -12.77
C ARG A 39 -14.21 -2.55 -12.36
N ASP A 40 -14.48 -3.43 -11.41
CA ASP A 40 -15.82 -3.95 -11.11
C ASP A 40 -16.37 -3.41 -9.76
N GLY A 41 -15.57 -2.72 -8.97
CA GLY A 41 -15.87 -2.28 -7.60
C GLY A 41 -15.99 -3.43 -6.60
N TYR A 42 -16.21 -3.09 -5.34
CA TYR A 42 -16.38 -4.09 -4.27
C TYR A 42 -17.60 -5.00 -4.47
N ALA A 43 -18.74 -4.43 -4.85
CA ALA A 43 -19.97 -5.19 -5.09
C ALA A 43 -19.83 -6.19 -6.24
N GLY A 44 -19.06 -5.83 -7.26
CA GLY A 44 -18.81 -6.68 -8.43
C GLY A 44 -17.75 -7.74 -8.23
N LEU A 45 -16.97 -7.70 -7.15
CA LEU A 45 -15.90 -8.65 -6.89
C LEU A 45 -16.42 -9.99 -6.41
N THR A 46 -16.03 -11.06 -7.10
CA THR A 46 -16.32 -12.45 -6.71
C THR A 46 -15.05 -13.31 -6.80
N MET A 47 -14.96 -14.36 -5.98
CA MET A 47 -13.85 -15.33 -6.02
C MET A 47 -13.67 -15.93 -7.42
N LYS A 48 -14.77 -16.18 -8.15
CA LYS A 48 -14.77 -16.69 -9.53
C LYS A 48 -14.13 -15.70 -10.50
N LYS A 49 -14.41 -14.39 -10.37
CA LYS A 49 -13.79 -13.36 -11.21
C LYS A 49 -12.29 -13.24 -10.92
N VAL A 50 -11.92 -13.25 -9.64
CA VAL A 50 -10.52 -13.18 -9.22
C VAL A 50 -9.72 -14.38 -9.72
N SER A 51 -10.25 -15.61 -9.58
CA SER A 51 -9.55 -16.82 -10.07
C SER A 51 -9.31 -16.77 -11.58
N ARG A 52 -10.30 -16.31 -12.35
CA ARG A 52 -10.17 -16.13 -13.80
C ARG A 52 -9.16 -15.06 -14.15
N GLU A 53 -9.20 -13.90 -13.50
CA GLU A 53 -8.26 -12.79 -13.70
C GLU A 53 -6.83 -13.17 -13.33
N ALA A 54 -6.67 -13.99 -12.28
CA ALA A 54 -5.38 -14.49 -11.83
C ALA A 54 -4.86 -15.69 -12.65
N GLY A 55 -5.67 -16.26 -13.56
CA GLY A 55 -5.29 -17.45 -14.32
C GLY A 55 -5.08 -18.70 -13.43
N VAL A 56 -5.87 -18.82 -12.35
CA VAL A 56 -5.81 -19.98 -11.42
C VAL A 56 -7.17 -20.64 -11.28
N SER A 57 -7.19 -21.93 -10.87
CA SER A 57 -8.44 -22.58 -10.53
C SER A 57 -9.03 -22.02 -9.22
N GLN A 58 -10.34 -22.15 -9.03
CA GLN A 58 -10.97 -21.77 -7.76
C GLN A 58 -10.40 -22.55 -6.57
N GLY A 59 -10.04 -23.83 -6.75
CA GLY A 59 -9.39 -24.62 -5.70
C GLY A 59 -8.05 -24.04 -5.27
N ILE A 60 -7.21 -23.59 -6.23
CA ILE A 60 -5.96 -22.88 -5.93
C ILE A 60 -6.25 -21.57 -5.20
N LEU A 61 -7.24 -20.80 -5.64
CA LEU A 61 -7.61 -19.56 -4.97
C LEU A 61 -8.00 -19.79 -3.51
N HIS A 62 -8.87 -20.78 -3.25
CA HIS A 62 -9.32 -21.13 -1.88
C HIS A 62 -8.20 -21.71 -1.01
N TYR A 63 -7.18 -22.33 -1.61
CA TYR A 63 -5.98 -22.74 -0.87
C TYR A 63 -5.22 -21.55 -0.27
N TYR A 64 -5.14 -20.41 -0.99
CA TYR A 64 -4.44 -19.21 -0.52
C TYR A 64 -5.32 -18.27 0.31
N PHE A 65 -6.61 -18.22 0.03
CA PHE A 65 -7.56 -17.28 0.64
C PHE A 65 -8.88 -17.97 0.95
N ALA A 66 -9.22 -18.08 2.21
CA ALA A 66 -10.40 -18.77 2.70
C ALA A 66 -11.69 -18.17 2.12
N ASP A 67 -11.77 -16.85 2.00
CA ASP A 67 -12.95 -16.12 1.58
C ASP A 67 -12.61 -14.79 0.90
N LYS A 68 -13.64 -14.08 0.44
CA LYS A 68 -13.54 -12.74 -0.16
C LYS A 68 -12.88 -11.74 0.80
N ARG A 69 -13.16 -11.82 2.11
CA ARG A 69 -12.60 -10.92 3.11
C ARG A 69 -11.09 -11.08 3.24
N ALA A 70 -10.61 -12.31 3.31
CA ALA A 70 -9.18 -12.60 3.43
C ALA A 70 -8.37 -12.04 2.25
N ILE A 71 -8.90 -12.16 1.03
CA ILE A 71 -8.24 -11.63 -0.17
C ILE A 71 -8.30 -10.10 -0.23
N LEU A 72 -9.39 -9.50 0.26
CA LEU A 72 -9.52 -8.05 0.35
C LEU A 72 -8.52 -7.44 1.34
N ILE A 73 -8.35 -8.04 2.52
CA ILE A 73 -7.34 -7.62 3.49
C ILE A 73 -5.94 -7.67 2.88
N ALA A 74 -5.65 -8.73 2.13
CA ALA A 74 -4.36 -8.85 1.46
C ALA A 74 -4.17 -7.82 0.33
N ALA A 75 -5.23 -7.49 -0.41
CA ALA A 75 -5.20 -6.43 -1.42
C ALA A 75 -4.95 -5.06 -0.79
N LEU A 76 -5.66 -4.73 0.30
CA LEU A 76 -5.45 -3.49 1.04
C LEU A 76 -4.02 -3.39 1.57
N ALA A 77 -3.50 -4.44 2.18
CA ALA A 77 -2.12 -4.47 2.68
C ALA A 77 -1.10 -4.24 1.54
N ALA A 78 -1.29 -4.89 0.39
CA ALA A 78 -0.39 -4.74 -0.76
C ALA A 78 -0.40 -3.30 -1.32
N VAL A 79 -1.58 -2.68 -1.41
CA VAL A 79 -1.74 -1.29 -1.82
C VAL A 79 -0.99 -0.33 -0.88
N MET A 80 -1.12 -0.55 0.42
CA MET A 80 -0.43 0.29 1.41
C MET A 80 1.08 0.05 1.45
N ASP A 81 1.53 -1.18 1.21
CA ASP A 81 2.97 -1.48 1.10
C ASP A 81 3.60 -0.83 -0.14
N ASP A 82 2.89 -0.76 -1.27
CA ASP A 82 3.33 -0.04 -2.46
C ASP A 82 3.42 1.47 -2.20
N LEU A 83 2.41 2.07 -1.57
CA LEU A 83 2.45 3.48 -1.15
C LEU A 83 3.64 3.76 -0.23
N ASP A 84 3.85 2.94 0.79
CA ASP A 84 4.98 3.07 1.70
C ASP A 84 6.33 2.98 0.96
N ALA A 85 6.45 2.08 -0.02
CA ALA A 85 7.67 1.94 -0.82
C ALA A 85 7.93 3.20 -1.64
N ARG A 86 6.91 3.76 -2.29
CA ARG A 86 7.00 5.01 -3.07
C ARG A 86 7.39 6.20 -2.19
N VAL A 87 6.75 6.34 -1.03
CA VAL A 87 7.06 7.40 -0.07
C VAL A 87 8.50 7.27 0.43
N ARG A 88 8.94 6.07 0.80
CA ARG A 88 10.34 5.85 1.23
C ARG A 88 11.35 6.16 0.13
N ALA A 89 11.07 5.77 -1.11
CA ALA A 89 11.93 6.08 -2.25
C ALA A 89 12.06 7.60 -2.47
N ALA A 90 10.94 8.32 -2.44
CA ALA A 90 10.92 9.78 -2.56
C ALA A 90 11.70 10.47 -1.43
N GLN A 91 11.53 9.99 -0.20
CA GLN A 91 12.28 10.52 0.96
C GLN A 91 13.79 10.24 0.87
N ALA A 92 14.20 9.08 0.38
CA ALA A 92 15.60 8.75 0.20
C ALA A 92 16.28 9.67 -0.81
N GLN A 93 15.56 10.10 -1.86
CA GLN A 93 16.04 11.03 -2.87
C GLN A 93 16.07 12.47 -2.41
N SER A 94 15.32 12.85 -1.38
CA SER A 94 15.21 14.24 -0.88
C SER A 94 16.32 14.65 0.10
N GLY A 95 17.30 13.78 0.37
CA GLY A 95 18.40 14.03 1.28
C GLY A 95 18.03 13.94 2.77
N PRO A 96 18.92 14.42 3.67
CA PRO A 96 18.75 14.24 5.12
C PRO A 96 17.83 15.29 5.77
N ASP A 97 17.47 16.39 5.09
CA ASP A 97 16.65 17.47 5.67
C ASP A 97 15.20 16.97 5.96
N PRO A 98 14.76 16.99 7.24
CA PRO A 98 13.42 16.56 7.60
C PRO A 98 12.29 17.32 6.88
N ALA A 99 12.50 18.61 6.60
CA ALA A 99 11.52 19.42 5.89
C ALA A 99 11.42 19.02 4.41
N ALA A 100 12.54 18.72 3.76
CA ALA A 100 12.55 18.19 2.39
C ALA A 100 11.88 16.80 2.33
N ARG A 101 12.18 15.93 3.29
CA ARG A 101 11.55 14.60 3.39
C ARG A 101 10.04 14.66 3.60
N LEU A 102 9.56 15.62 4.41
CA LEU A 102 8.14 15.82 4.60
C LEU A 102 7.46 16.31 3.31
N ARG A 103 8.09 17.26 2.59
CA ARG A 103 7.59 17.69 1.27
C ARG A 103 7.53 16.55 0.27
N ALA A 104 8.56 15.72 0.21
CA ALA A 104 8.61 14.54 -0.67
C ALA A 104 7.52 13.51 -0.32
N LEU A 105 7.23 13.29 0.97
CA LEU A 105 6.13 12.44 1.43
C LEU A 105 4.78 12.98 0.93
N ILE A 106 4.51 14.27 1.11
CA ILE A 106 3.27 14.93 0.66
C ILE A 106 3.08 14.72 -0.85
N GLU A 107 4.12 15.05 -1.62
CA GLU A 107 4.10 14.90 -3.08
C GLU A 107 3.88 13.45 -3.52
N ALA A 108 4.63 12.50 -2.96
CA ALA A 108 4.51 11.08 -3.30
C ALA A 108 3.13 10.52 -2.95
N SER A 109 2.55 10.94 -1.81
CA SER A 109 1.21 10.50 -1.39
C SER A 109 0.13 10.99 -2.34
N LEU A 110 0.10 12.29 -2.67
CA LEU A 110 -0.89 12.85 -3.59
C LEU A 110 -0.72 12.33 -5.01
N ARG A 111 0.52 12.23 -5.50
CA ARG A 111 0.81 11.67 -6.81
C ARG A 111 0.34 10.22 -6.93
N THR A 112 0.60 9.38 -5.93
CA THR A 112 0.13 7.98 -5.92
C THR A 112 -1.40 7.90 -5.95
N ALA A 113 -2.10 8.74 -5.19
CA ALA A 113 -3.56 8.75 -5.18
C ALA A 113 -4.17 9.08 -6.56
N LEU A 114 -3.48 9.88 -7.37
CA LEU A 114 -4.00 10.39 -8.64
C LEU A 114 -3.47 9.64 -9.88
N GLU A 115 -2.19 9.28 -9.88
CA GLU A 115 -1.57 8.55 -10.98
C GLU A 115 -1.81 7.04 -10.89
N ALA A 116 -1.87 6.48 -9.67
CA ALA A 116 -2.24 5.09 -9.42
C ALA A 116 -3.72 4.98 -9.02
N ARG A 117 -4.61 5.49 -9.87
CA ARG A 117 -6.06 5.55 -9.61
C ARG A 117 -6.63 4.20 -9.14
N GLU A 118 -6.16 3.09 -9.71
CA GLU A 118 -6.61 1.75 -9.31
C GLU A 118 -6.35 1.48 -7.82
N VAL A 119 -5.20 1.91 -7.31
CA VAL A 119 -4.80 1.78 -5.90
C VAL A 119 -5.73 2.61 -5.02
N TRP A 120 -5.98 3.86 -5.41
CA TRP A 120 -6.80 4.78 -4.63
C TRP A 120 -8.28 4.39 -4.62
N VAL A 121 -8.83 3.96 -5.76
CA VAL A 121 -10.21 3.44 -5.86
C VAL A 121 -10.41 2.26 -4.91
N VAL A 122 -9.46 1.31 -4.89
CA VAL A 122 -9.50 0.18 -3.94
C VAL A 122 -9.57 0.68 -2.50
N PHE A 123 -8.78 1.69 -2.15
CA PHE A 123 -8.75 2.24 -0.80
C PHE A 123 -10.09 2.90 -0.42
N VAL A 124 -10.67 3.70 -1.32
CA VAL A 124 -11.98 4.36 -1.10
C VAL A 124 -13.12 3.35 -1.00
N GLU A 125 -13.14 2.33 -1.86
CA GLU A 125 -14.12 1.22 -1.80
C GLU A 125 -14.06 0.50 -0.44
N PHE A 126 -12.86 0.31 0.09
CA PHE A 126 -12.69 -0.28 1.43
C PHE A 126 -13.26 0.58 2.56
N TRP A 127 -13.25 1.91 2.45
CA TRP A 127 -13.77 2.77 3.52
C TRP A 127 -15.25 2.50 3.81
N GLY A 128 -16.07 2.31 2.77
CA GLY A 128 -17.47 1.94 2.94
C GLY A 128 -17.64 0.64 3.73
N GLU A 129 -16.87 -0.39 3.36
CA GLU A 129 -16.95 -1.71 3.98
C GLU A 129 -16.41 -1.74 5.41
N MET A 130 -15.37 -0.94 5.71
CA MET A 130 -14.80 -0.85 7.06
C MET A 130 -15.79 -0.34 8.11
N MET A 131 -16.81 0.43 7.70
CA MET A 131 -17.86 0.89 8.62
C MET A 131 -18.70 -0.26 9.17
N HIS A 132 -18.74 -1.39 8.44
CA HIS A 132 -19.59 -2.55 8.75
C HIS A 132 -18.80 -3.82 9.09
N ASP A 133 -17.47 -3.77 9.06
CA ASP A 133 -16.60 -4.93 9.32
C ASP A 133 -15.45 -4.58 10.28
N ASP A 134 -15.54 -5.12 11.51
CA ASP A 134 -14.56 -4.86 12.58
C ASP A 134 -13.14 -5.31 12.22
N ARG A 135 -12.99 -6.38 11.43
CA ARG A 135 -11.66 -6.87 11.02
C ARG A 135 -11.03 -5.94 10.00
N LEU A 136 -11.79 -5.51 8.99
CA LEU A 136 -11.32 -4.51 8.03
C LEU A 136 -10.99 -3.19 8.72
N ARG A 137 -11.85 -2.75 9.65
CA ARG A 137 -11.60 -1.54 10.46
C ARG A 137 -10.31 -1.65 11.27
N ALA A 138 -10.05 -2.78 11.94
CA ALA A 138 -8.83 -2.99 12.71
C ALA A 138 -7.58 -2.99 11.83
N VAL A 139 -7.62 -3.63 10.65
CA VAL A 139 -6.53 -3.60 9.68
C VAL A 139 -6.22 -2.17 9.24
N ASN A 140 -7.24 -1.42 8.85
CA ASN A 140 -7.07 -0.02 8.42
C ASN A 140 -6.54 0.86 9.56
N ALA A 141 -7.04 0.71 10.78
CA ALA A 141 -6.53 1.42 11.95
C ALA A 141 -5.03 1.15 12.17
N GLY A 142 -4.58 -0.09 11.97
CA GLY A 142 -3.17 -0.47 11.99
C GLY A 142 -2.33 0.22 10.91
N LEU A 143 -2.87 0.34 9.69
CA LEU A 143 -2.22 1.05 8.58
C LEU A 143 -2.08 2.54 8.88
N TYR A 144 -3.13 3.20 9.33
CA TYR A 144 -3.07 4.61 9.77
C TYR A 144 -2.10 4.82 10.93
N ALA A 145 -2.05 3.89 11.90
CA ALA A 145 -1.08 3.96 13.00
C ALA A 145 0.36 3.87 12.47
N ARG A 146 0.64 3.04 11.46
CA ARG A 146 1.95 2.95 10.80
C ARG A 146 2.32 4.26 10.13
N MET A 147 1.40 4.86 9.36
CA MET A 147 1.63 6.14 8.68
C MET A 147 1.84 7.28 9.67
N ARG A 148 1.04 7.35 10.75
CA ARG A 148 1.25 8.36 11.82
C ARG A 148 2.62 8.23 12.47
N ARG A 149 3.12 7.02 12.71
CA ARG A 149 4.48 6.81 13.24
C ARG A 149 5.55 7.33 12.28
N LEU A 150 5.42 7.04 10.99
CA LEU A 150 6.37 7.51 9.96
C LEU A 150 6.43 9.03 9.90
N ILE A 151 5.29 9.68 9.79
CA ILE A 151 5.19 11.15 9.73
C ILE A 151 5.62 11.78 11.06
N GLY A 152 5.19 11.21 12.19
CA GLY A 152 5.57 11.69 13.52
C GLY A 152 7.08 11.64 13.76
N ALA A 153 7.76 10.60 13.27
CA ALA A 153 9.23 10.53 13.33
C ALA A 153 9.90 11.66 12.55
N LEU A 154 9.40 12.02 11.37
CA LEU A 154 9.90 13.17 10.59
C LEU A 154 9.65 14.49 11.31
N ILE A 155 8.47 14.67 11.90
CA ILE A 155 8.14 15.87 12.68
C ILE A 155 9.09 15.99 13.88
N HIS A 156 9.29 14.90 14.62
CA HIS A 156 10.22 14.88 15.75
C HIS A 156 11.65 15.22 15.32
N GLN A 157 12.15 14.64 14.23
CA GLN A 157 13.46 14.98 13.67
C GLN A 157 13.56 16.45 13.28
N GLY A 158 12.52 17.00 12.61
CA GLY A 158 12.47 18.40 12.20
C GLY A 158 12.42 19.37 13.39
N THR A 159 11.71 19.04 14.46
CA THR A 159 11.68 19.82 15.69
C THR A 159 13.06 19.83 16.37
N ARG A 160 13.72 18.67 16.48
CA ARG A 160 15.08 18.57 17.05
C ARG A 160 16.12 19.32 16.22
N ALA A 161 15.97 19.32 14.90
CA ALA A 161 16.83 20.07 13.99
C ALA A 161 16.51 21.59 13.93
N GLY A 162 15.54 22.07 14.70
CA GLY A 162 15.12 23.47 14.72
C GLY A 162 14.40 23.93 13.45
N LYS A 163 13.97 23.00 12.60
CA LYS A 163 13.23 23.28 11.35
C LYS A 163 11.74 23.48 11.58
N PHE A 164 11.18 22.82 12.60
CA PHE A 164 9.77 22.88 12.95
C PHE A 164 9.58 23.42 14.37
N ARG A 165 8.43 24.07 14.61
CA ARG A 165 8.01 24.41 15.97
C ARG A 165 7.72 23.14 16.77
N THR A 166 7.70 23.24 18.09
CA THR A 166 7.32 22.14 18.97
C THR A 166 5.83 21.85 18.83
N VAL A 167 5.50 20.63 18.42
CA VAL A 167 4.13 20.08 18.35
C VAL A 167 4.15 18.66 18.87
N GLU A 168 2.98 18.12 19.25
CA GLU A 168 2.87 16.72 19.56
C GLU A 168 2.90 15.91 18.23
N PRO A 169 3.92 15.03 18.00
CA PRO A 169 4.17 14.46 16.68
C PRO A 169 3.04 13.59 16.14
N THR A 170 2.38 12.79 17.01
CA THR A 170 1.32 11.87 16.59
C THR A 170 0.05 12.62 16.18
N ARG A 171 -0.29 13.68 16.91
CA ARG A 171 -1.45 14.54 16.58
C ARG A 171 -1.21 15.33 15.31
N ALA A 172 -0.01 15.91 15.16
CA ALA A 172 0.36 16.60 13.93
C ALA A 172 0.34 15.64 12.72
N ALA A 173 0.83 14.41 12.89
CA ALA A 173 0.76 13.38 11.85
C ALA A 173 -0.68 13.03 11.47
N ALA A 174 -1.60 12.98 12.44
CA ALA A 174 -3.02 12.74 12.15
C ALA A 174 -3.65 13.86 11.34
N VAL A 175 -3.33 15.13 11.64
CA VAL A 175 -3.79 16.30 10.87
C VAL A 175 -3.23 16.25 9.44
N ILE A 176 -1.96 15.91 9.27
CA ILE A 176 -1.32 15.79 7.95
C ILE A 176 -2.02 14.72 7.12
N LEU A 177 -2.25 13.54 7.69
CA LEU A 177 -2.97 12.46 6.99
C LEU A 177 -4.38 12.88 6.60
N GLY A 178 -5.14 13.48 7.52
CA GLY A 178 -6.50 13.95 7.22
C GLY A 178 -6.54 15.00 6.10
N LEU A 179 -5.54 15.88 6.02
CA LEU A 179 -5.42 16.84 4.92
C LEU A 179 -5.14 16.12 3.59
N LEU A 180 -4.20 15.18 3.56
CA LEU A 180 -3.83 14.43 2.35
C LEU A 180 -5.00 13.57 1.86
N ASP A 181 -5.67 12.85 2.75
CA ASP A 181 -6.85 12.04 2.42
C ASP A 181 -8.00 12.89 1.87
N GLY A 182 -8.29 14.02 2.52
CA GLY A 182 -9.35 14.93 2.09
C GLY A 182 -9.08 15.55 0.72
N VAL A 183 -7.84 15.96 0.45
CA VAL A 183 -7.44 16.50 -0.87
C VAL A 183 -7.50 15.41 -1.93
N ALA A 184 -7.00 14.22 -1.65
CA ALA A 184 -7.04 13.09 -2.58
C ALA A 184 -8.47 12.66 -2.92
N LEU A 185 -9.39 12.67 -1.94
CA LEU A 185 -10.82 12.42 -2.16
C LEU A 185 -11.46 13.46 -3.08
N GLN A 186 -11.21 14.74 -2.84
CA GLN A 186 -11.76 15.81 -3.68
C GLN A 186 -11.31 15.66 -5.13
N LEU A 187 -10.04 15.39 -5.36
CA LEU A 187 -9.49 15.14 -6.70
C LEU A 187 -10.06 13.88 -7.36
N THR A 188 -10.42 12.88 -6.57
CA THR A 188 -11.08 11.67 -7.07
C THR A 188 -12.51 11.97 -7.56
N PHE A 189 -13.25 12.79 -6.84
CA PHE A 189 -14.63 13.16 -7.20
C PHE A 189 -14.69 14.24 -8.28
N ASP A 190 -13.79 15.21 -8.25
CA ASP A 190 -13.68 16.27 -9.24
C ASP A 190 -12.23 16.47 -9.72
N PRO A 191 -11.77 15.67 -10.68
CA PRO A 191 -10.39 15.76 -11.19
C PRO A 191 -10.11 17.05 -11.97
N LYS A 192 -11.13 17.88 -12.20
CA LYS A 192 -10.99 19.20 -12.87
C LYS A 192 -10.88 20.37 -11.90
N ALA A 193 -11.16 20.16 -10.61
CA ALA A 193 -11.11 21.20 -9.59
C ALA A 193 -9.72 21.85 -9.49
N PHE A 194 -8.68 21.04 -9.50
CA PHE A 194 -7.27 21.46 -9.53
C PHE A 194 -6.37 20.27 -9.88
N ASP A 195 -5.18 20.52 -10.38
CA ASP A 195 -4.20 19.47 -10.70
C ASP A 195 -3.37 19.03 -9.49
N VAL A 196 -2.62 17.92 -9.67
CA VAL A 196 -1.74 17.34 -8.63
C VAL A 196 -0.69 18.33 -8.15
N ALA A 197 -0.08 19.11 -9.07
CA ALA A 197 0.97 20.06 -8.75
C ALA A 197 0.43 21.19 -7.86
N THR A 198 -0.76 21.70 -8.20
CA THR A 198 -1.47 22.70 -7.41
C THR A 198 -1.85 22.17 -6.03
N ALA A 199 -2.43 20.96 -5.96
CA ALA A 199 -2.77 20.29 -4.70
C ALA A 199 -1.53 20.11 -3.81
N THR A 200 -0.45 19.60 -4.38
CA THR A 200 0.82 19.39 -3.68
C THR A 200 1.37 20.69 -3.11
N ARG A 201 1.40 21.76 -3.92
CA ARG A 201 1.88 23.08 -3.48
C ARG A 201 1.06 23.62 -2.31
N PHE A 202 -0.28 23.59 -2.41
CA PHE A 202 -1.14 24.08 -1.32
C PHE A 202 -1.01 23.24 -0.04
N CYS A 203 -0.91 21.92 -0.14
CA CYS A 203 -0.64 21.08 1.03
C CYS A 203 0.71 21.40 1.65
N GLN A 204 1.75 21.57 0.85
CA GLN A 204 3.09 21.92 1.34
C GLN A 204 3.12 23.31 1.99
N GLU A 205 2.44 24.30 1.43
CA GLU A 205 2.32 25.65 2.01
C GLU A 205 1.53 25.61 3.33
N ALA A 206 0.36 24.96 3.37
CA ALA A 206 -0.46 24.88 4.57
C ALA A 206 0.29 24.19 5.72
N LEU A 207 0.91 23.06 5.43
CA LEU A 207 1.68 22.30 6.42
C LEU A 207 2.99 22.98 6.78
N GLY A 208 3.62 23.68 5.84
CA GLY A 208 4.78 24.54 6.11
C GLY A 208 4.44 25.64 7.13
N ARG A 209 3.32 26.35 6.93
CA ARG A 209 2.82 27.35 7.90
C ARG A 209 2.44 26.73 9.24
N TYR A 210 1.79 25.57 9.23
CA TYR A 210 1.40 24.86 10.46
C TYR A 210 2.62 24.46 11.29
N LEU A 211 3.73 24.07 10.66
CA LEU A 211 4.95 23.63 11.33
C LEU A 211 6.01 24.73 11.47
N ALA A 212 5.78 25.93 10.91
CA ALA A 212 6.70 27.06 11.02
C ALA A 212 6.92 27.48 12.49
N ARG A 213 8.14 27.95 12.79
CA ARG A 213 8.52 28.54 14.08
C ARG A 213 7.93 29.91 14.23
#